data_981c0a80e598f1e22b644df8a131d5db
#
_entry.id   981c0a80e598f1e22b644df8a131d5db
#
_cell.length_a   1.000
_cell.length_b   1.000
_cell.length_c   1.000
_cell.angle_alpha   90.00
_cell.angle_beta   90.00
_cell.angle_gamma   90.00
#
_symmetry.space_group_name_H-M   'P 1'
#
loop_
_entity.id
_entity.type
_entity.pdbx_description
1 polymer ?
#
loop_
_entity_poly.entity_id
_entity_poly.type
_entity_poly.pdbx_seq_one_letter_code
_entity_poly.pdbx_strand_id
1 'polypeptide(L)'
;SEIIAFNDAFHGRTIATITAGGQPKYRTGFGPMPAGFKHLPFNNCKAIEAQISEKTCAVMVEPVQGEGGVRPICSTFFEKIRTACNQVGAALIVDEVQTGMGRTGKLFAYQHSGVTPDILTSAKSLGCGFPIGAMLCKEWISEHLVPGTHGSTYGGNPLGTAVAGKALETINQPELLNNVLSR
;
A
#
# COMPACT_ATOMS: atom_id res chain seq x y z
N SER A 1 1.87 -3.04 19.87
CA SER A 1 2.11 -3.30 18.42
C SER A 1 2.40 -1.98 17.73
N GLU A 2 3.34 -2.00 16.79
CA GLU A 2 3.79 -0.83 16.06
C GLU A 2 3.64 -1.05 14.54
N ILE A 3 3.21 -0.01 13.84
CA ILE A 3 3.20 0.03 12.37
C ILE A 3 4.33 0.96 11.93
N ILE A 4 5.21 0.44 11.09
CA ILE A 4 6.29 1.23 10.50
C ILE A 4 5.80 1.78 9.15
N ALA A 5 5.96 3.08 8.96
CA ALA A 5 5.73 3.78 7.71
C ALA A 5 6.97 4.63 7.36
N PHE A 6 6.94 5.40 6.29
CA PHE A 6 8.12 6.12 5.82
C PHE A 6 7.88 7.62 5.74
N ASN A 7 8.93 8.39 5.97
CA ASN A 7 8.91 9.83 5.76
C ASN A 7 8.47 10.13 4.32
N ASP A 8 7.74 11.21 4.15
CA ASP A 8 7.17 11.71 2.89
C ASP A 8 6.09 10.80 2.25
N ALA A 9 5.73 9.67 2.89
CA ALA A 9 4.66 8.80 2.41
C ALA A 9 3.28 9.49 2.46
N PHE A 10 2.38 9.02 1.58
CA PHE A 10 0.98 9.43 1.57
C PHE A 10 0.06 8.22 1.45
N HIS A 11 -0.75 7.98 2.49
CA HIS A 11 -1.62 6.81 2.56
C HIS A 11 -3.12 7.13 2.66
N GLY A 12 -3.50 8.39 2.54
CA GLY A 12 -4.90 8.81 2.58
C GLY A 12 -5.20 9.95 3.55
N ARG A 13 -6.49 10.20 3.80
CA ARG A 13 -6.99 11.36 4.55
C ARG A 13 -7.83 11.01 5.78
N THR A 14 -7.99 9.74 6.14
CA THR A 14 -8.58 9.35 7.42
C THR A 14 -7.56 9.51 8.56
N ILE A 15 -8.02 9.56 9.81
CA ILE A 15 -7.12 9.84 10.95
C ILE A 15 -5.95 8.83 11.03
N ALA A 16 -6.22 7.55 10.81
CA ALA A 16 -5.17 6.53 10.82
C ALA A 16 -4.22 6.67 9.62
N THR A 17 -4.74 6.96 8.42
CA THR A 17 -3.91 7.07 7.21
C THR A 17 -3.08 8.36 7.18
N ILE A 18 -3.58 9.49 7.72
CA ILE A 18 -2.73 10.68 7.90
C ILE A 18 -1.67 10.46 8.98
N THR A 19 -1.94 9.59 9.96
CA THR A 19 -0.94 9.22 10.96
C THR A 19 0.15 8.34 10.34
N ALA A 20 -0.21 7.37 9.50
CA ALA A 20 0.74 6.57 8.73
C ALA A 20 1.51 7.40 7.70
N GLY A 21 0.89 8.46 7.16
CA GLY A 21 1.53 9.39 6.24
C GLY A 21 2.73 10.11 6.85
N GLY A 22 3.82 10.19 6.11
CA GLY A 22 5.10 10.78 6.57
C GLY A 22 5.19 12.30 6.45
N GLN A 23 4.11 12.99 6.09
CA GLN A 23 4.10 14.44 5.84
C GLN A 23 3.43 15.21 6.98
N PRO A 24 4.18 15.97 7.80
CA PRO A 24 3.64 16.67 8.98
C PRO A 24 2.49 17.63 8.66
N LYS A 25 2.53 18.27 7.49
CA LYS A 25 1.49 19.23 7.04
C LYS A 25 0.07 18.65 7.04
N TYR A 26 -0.09 17.33 6.85
CA TYR A 26 -1.39 16.69 6.82
C TYR A 26 -1.91 16.31 8.20
N ARG A 27 -1.07 16.35 9.24
CA ARG A 27 -1.44 16.06 10.64
C ARG A 27 -1.81 17.32 11.41
N THR A 28 -1.34 18.48 10.97
CA THR A 28 -1.57 19.76 11.66
C THR A 28 -3.07 20.03 11.75
N GLY A 29 -3.58 20.22 12.98
CA GLY A 29 -4.98 20.52 13.26
C GLY A 29 -5.90 19.31 13.44
N PHE A 30 -5.41 18.07 13.29
CA PHE A 30 -6.21 16.85 13.38
C PHE A 30 -5.91 15.94 14.59
N GLY A 31 -5.07 16.42 15.53
CA GLY A 31 -4.72 15.61 16.72
C GLY A 31 -5.88 15.43 17.71
N PRO A 32 -5.75 14.48 18.65
CA PRO A 32 -4.58 13.61 18.84
C PRO A 32 -4.50 12.50 17.80
N MET A 33 -3.26 12.19 17.36
CA MET A 33 -3.03 11.08 16.42
C MET A 33 -3.08 9.74 17.15
N PRO A 34 -3.57 8.66 16.49
CA PRO A 34 -3.46 7.30 17.01
C PRO A 34 -1.99 6.93 17.31
N ALA A 35 -1.78 6.29 18.46
CA ALA A 35 -0.46 5.79 18.85
C ALA A 35 -0.07 4.57 17.99
N GLY A 36 1.23 4.19 18.04
CA GLY A 36 1.73 2.96 17.44
C GLY A 36 2.25 3.12 16.01
N PHE A 37 2.38 4.33 15.48
CA PHE A 37 3.01 4.59 14.18
C PHE A 37 4.43 5.12 14.37
N LYS A 38 5.39 4.54 13.64
CA LYS A 38 6.78 5.00 13.55
C LYS A 38 7.13 5.34 12.11
N HIS A 39 7.86 6.43 11.91
CA HIS A 39 8.31 6.86 10.58
C HIS A 39 9.82 6.68 10.44
N LEU A 40 10.24 6.00 9.39
CA LEU A 40 11.65 5.79 9.05
C LEU A 40 12.01 6.53 7.76
N PRO A 41 13.29 6.86 7.56
CA PRO A 41 13.75 7.37 6.28
C PRO A 41 13.51 6.35 5.16
N PHE A 42 12.90 6.81 4.06
CA PHE A 42 12.65 5.97 2.88
C PHE A 42 13.96 5.58 2.20
N ASN A 43 14.06 4.34 1.72
CA ASN A 43 15.28 3.76 1.11
C ASN A 43 16.49 3.65 2.04
N ASN A 44 16.30 3.67 3.36
CA ASN A 44 17.38 3.51 4.33
C ASN A 44 17.38 2.09 4.92
N CYS A 45 18.21 1.20 4.37
CA CYS A 45 18.33 -0.19 4.82
C CYS A 45 18.75 -0.33 6.28
N LYS A 46 19.63 0.55 6.78
CA LYS A 46 20.10 0.51 8.18
C LYS A 46 18.97 0.83 9.16
N ALA A 47 18.05 1.72 8.78
CA ALA A 47 16.90 2.05 9.61
C ALA A 47 15.94 0.86 9.76
N ILE A 48 15.76 0.05 8.73
CA ILE A 48 14.97 -1.19 8.78
C ILE A 48 15.57 -2.17 9.78
N GLU A 49 16.86 -2.44 9.65
CA GLU A 49 17.58 -3.39 10.52
C GLU A 49 17.53 -2.96 12.00
N ALA A 50 17.57 -1.67 12.28
CA ALA A 50 17.60 -1.15 13.64
C ALA A 50 16.22 -1.04 14.31
N GLN A 51 15.14 -0.94 13.54
CA GLN A 51 13.82 -0.53 14.07
C GLN A 51 12.73 -1.59 13.94
N ILE A 52 12.83 -2.55 13.01
CA ILE A 52 11.90 -3.67 12.95
C ILE A 52 12.23 -4.66 14.06
N SER A 53 11.24 -5.01 14.86
CA SER A 53 11.36 -5.89 16.03
C SER A 53 10.07 -6.66 16.26
N GLU A 54 10.03 -7.54 17.25
CA GLU A 54 8.83 -8.27 17.67
C GLU A 54 7.64 -7.38 18.07
N LYS A 55 7.88 -6.08 18.30
CA LYS A 55 6.82 -5.10 18.50
C LYS A 55 6.15 -4.65 17.21
N THR A 56 6.81 -4.85 16.06
CA THR A 56 6.31 -4.45 14.75
C THR A 56 5.25 -5.45 14.28
N CYS A 57 4.02 -4.97 14.06
CA CYS A 57 2.95 -5.79 13.50
C CYS A 57 2.79 -5.60 11.99
N ALA A 58 3.21 -4.45 11.45
CA ALA A 58 3.18 -4.21 10.01
C ALA A 58 4.23 -3.18 9.58
N VAL A 59 4.63 -3.28 8.32
CA VAL A 59 5.37 -2.24 7.59
C VAL A 59 4.55 -1.82 6.38
N MET A 60 4.26 -0.53 6.27
CA MET A 60 3.46 0.04 5.18
C MET A 60 4.33 0.88 4.25
N VAL A 61 4.28 0.60 2.94
CA VAL A 61 5.15 1.22 1.95
C VAL A 61 4.47 1.41 0.60
N GLU A 62 4.82 2.50 -0.10
CA GLU A 62 4.48 2.71 -1.51
C GLU A 62 5.63 2.21 -2.39
N PRO A 63 5.39 1.47 -3.49
CA PRO A 63 6.45 1.12 -4.46
C PRO A 63 7.09 2.35 -5.12
N VAL A 64 6.32 3.41 -5.28
CA VAL A 64 6.78 4.75 -5.64
C VAL A 64 6.04 5.75 -4.76
N GLN A 65 6.75 6.51 -3.95
CA GLN A 65 6.14 7.63 -3.21
C GLN A 65 5.73 8.73 -4.18
N GLY A 66 4.45 8.76 -4.58
CA GLY A 66 3.95 9.71 -5.56
C GLY A 66 3.93 11.14 -5.01
N GLU A 67 3.21 11.36 -3.92
CA GLU A 67 3.09 12.65 -3.23
C GLU A 67 4.40 13.09 -2.57
N GLY A 68 5.31 12.17 -2.32
CA GLY A 68 6.64 12.40 -1.77
C GLY A 68 7.68 12.84 -2.80
N GLY A 69 7.29 13.08 -4.08
CA GLY A 69 8.18 13.58 -5.14
C GLY A 69 8.60 12.53 -6.17
N VAL A 70 7.73 11.55 -6.44
CA VAL A 70 7.94 10.45 -7.41
C VAL A 70 9.26 9.70 -7.12
N ARG A 71 9.35 9.16 -5.92
CA ARG A 71 10.54 8.48 -5.42
C ARG A 71 10.33 6.96 -5.47
N PRO A 72 10.96 6.23 -6.40
CA PRO A 72 10.86 4.78 -6.46
C PRO A 72 11.56 4.10 -5.29
N ILE A 73 11.01 2.97 -4.87
CA ILE A 73 11.64 2.10 -3.88
C ILE A 73 12.87 1.41 -4.48
N CYS A 74 13.96 1.36 -3.72
CA CYS A 74 15.14 0.59 -4.11
C CYS A 74 14.85 -0.91 -3.90
N SER A 75 15.22 -1.77 -4.86
CA SER A 75 14.97 -3.21 -4.80
C SER A 75 15.55 -3.84 -3.54
N THR A 76 16.80 -3.52 -3.22
CA THR A 76 17.47 -4.05 -2.01
C THR A 76 16.78 -3.60 -0.71
N PHE A 77 16.22 -2.39 -0.69
CA PHE A 77 15.46 -1.90 0.45
C PHE A 77 14.11 -2.64 0.58
N PHE A 78 13.43 -2.89 -0.53
CA PHE A 78 12.16 -3.62 -0.53
C PHE A 78 12.33 -5.08 -0.09
N GLU A 79 13.38 -5.75 -0.60
CA GLU A 79 13.75 -7.10 -0.18
C GLU A 79 14.09 -7.17 1.31
N LYS A 80 14.83 -6.18 1.83
CA LYS A 80 15.14 -6.08 3.26
C LYS A 80 13.89 -5.90 4.11
N ILE A 81 12.94 -5.07 3.71
CA ILE A 81 11.64 -4.95 4.41
C ILE A 81 10.97 -6.32 4.45
N ARG A 82 10.86 -7.01 3.30
CA ARG A 82 10.22 -8.34 3.26
C ARG A 82 10.90 -9.34 4.20
N THR A 83 12.22 -9.38 4.14
CA THR A 83 13.02 -10.28 4.99
C THR A 83 12.80 -9.97 6.48
N ALA A 84 12.87 -8.71 6.86
CA ALA A 84 12.67 -8.29 8.26
C ALA A 84 11.25 -8.59 8.74
N CYS A 85 10.23 -8.34 7.91
CA CYS A 85 8.84 -8.69 8.23
C CYS A 85 8.69 -10.20 8.47
N ASN A 86 9.29 -11.03 7.61
CA ASN A 86 9.24 -12.50 7.76
C ASN A 86 9.88 -12.98 9.07
N GLN A 87 10.99 -12.33 9.47
CA GLN A 87 11.71 -12.71 10.70
C GLN A 87 10.91 -12.47 11.98
N VAL A 88 10.09 -11.42 12.00
CA VAL A 88 9.33 -11.03 13.20
C VAL A 88 7.83 -11.35 13.10
N GLY A 89 7.37 -11.94 12.00
CA GLY A 89 5.95 -12.22 11.77
C GLY A 89 5.09 -10.98 11.49
N ALA A 90 5.70 -9.88 11.03
CA ALA A 90 4.99 -8.65 10.68
C ALA A 90 4.40 -8.72 9.26
N ALA A 91 3.24 -8.09 9.05
CA ALA A 91 2.64 -7.96 7.74
C ALA A 91 3.36 -6.91 6.88
N LEU A 92 3.61 -7.21 5.61
CA LEU A 92 4.03 -6.22 4.62
C LEU A 92 2.79 -5.68 3.89
N ILE A 93 2.50 -4.40 4.09
CA ILE A 93 1.41 -3.66 3.43
C ILE A 93 2.01 -2.85 2.29
N VAL A 94 1.60 -3.15 1.06
CA VAL A 94 2.02 -2.38 -0.12
C VAL A 94 0.86 -1.54 -0.62
N ASP A 95 1.05 -0.23 -0.58
CA ASP A 95 0.07 0.74 -1.05
C ASP A 95 0.26 0.98 -2.55
N GLU A 96 -0.59 0.33 -3.34
CA GLU A 96 -0.62 0.41 -4.80
C GLU A 96 -1.75 1.33 -5.32
N VAL A 97 -2.28 2.18 -4.46
CA VAL A 97 -3.35 3.11 -4.82
C VAL A 97 -2.94 4.03 -5.97
N GLN A 98 -1.66 4.41 -6.06
CA GLN A 98 -1.14 5.24 -7.14
C GLN A 98 -0.35 4.44 -8.18
N THR A 99 0.36 3.41 -7.79
CA THR A 99 1.28 2.65 -8.64
C THR A 99 0.64 1.46 -9.34
N GLY A 100 -0.48 0.96 -8.82
CA GLY A 100 -1.19 -0.18 -9.36
C GLY A 100 -2.00 0.09 -10.63
N MET A 101 -2.75 -0.89 -11.05
CA MET A 101 -3.63 -0.84 -12.21
C MET A 101 -2.89 -0.40 -13.48
N GLY A 102 -1.77 -1.07 -13.77
CA GLY A 102 -1.03 -0.89 -15.01
C GLY A 102 -0.11 0.34 -15.08
N ARG A 103 -0.11 1.22 -14.07
CA ARG A 103 0.59 2.52 -14.10
C ARG A 103 2.09 2.41 -14.39
N THR A 104 2.72 1.30 -13.98
CA THR A 104 4.17 1.06 -14.15
C THR A 104 4.48 0.00 -15.22
N GLY A 105 3.47 -0.42 -16.02
CA GLY A 105 3.64 -1.46 -17.03
C GLY A 105 3.54 -2.90 -16.51
N LYS A 106 3.29 -3.08 -15.23
CA LYS A 106 2.78 -4.31 -14.61
C LYS A 106 1.43 -4.00 -14.00
N LEU A 107 0.59 -5.01 -13.79
CA LEU A 107 -0.71 -4.79 -13.15
C LEU A 107 -0.54 -4.11 -11.78
N PHE A 108 0.43 -4.55 -11.00
CA PHE A 108 0.88 -3.93 -9.76
C PHE A 108 2.39 -3.75 -9.76
N ALA A 109 2.87 -2.62 -9.21
CA ALA A 109 4.28 -2.26 -9.24
C ALA A 109 5.18 -3.21 -8.44
N TYR A 110 4.69 -3.84 -7.37
CA TYR A 110 5.46 -4.84 -6.61
C TYR A 110 5.98 -5.99 -7.50
N GLN A 111 5.30 -6.28 -8.62
CA GLN A 111 5.69 -7.34 -9.55
C GLN A 111 7.03 -7.09 -10.26
N HIS A 112 7.55 -5.84 -10.23
CA HIS A 112 8.89 -5.54 -10.75
C HIS A 112 10.01 -6.05 -9.84
N SER A 113 9.75 -6.17 -8.54
CA SER A 113 10.76 -6.57 -7.56
C SER A 113 10.72 -8.05 -7.19
N GLY A 114 9.64 -8.76 -7.49
CA GLY A 114 9.39 -10.11 -7.02
C GLY A 114 9.03 -10.22 -5.52
N VAL A 115 8.95 -9.09 -4.80
CA VAL A 115 8.52 -9.04 -3.39
C VAL A 115 7.00 -9.13 -3.32
N THR A 116 6.46 -10.21 -2.75
CA THR A 116 5.01 -10.37 -2.59
C THR A 116 4.54 -9.75 -1.28
N PRO A 117 3.56 -8.82 -1.30
CA PRO A 117 2.96 -8.26 -0.09
C PRO A 117 2.06 -9.27 0.64
N ASP A 118 1.78 -8.99 1.91
CA ASP A 118 0.74 -9.69 2.68
C ASP A 118 -0.61 -8.97 2.55
N ILE A 119 -0.56 -7.64 2.45
CA ILE A 119 -1.71 -6.78 2.16
C ILE A 119 -1.35 -5.85 1.01
N LEU A 120 -2.28 -5.68 0.08
CA LEU A 120 -2.18 -4.74 -1.03
C LEU A 120 -3.42 -3.84 -1.06
N THR A 121 -3.23 -2.53 -1.19
CA THR A 121 -4.33 -1.59 -1.37
C THR A 121 -4.37 -1.06 -2.80
N SER A 122 -5.57 -0.93 -3.36
CA SER A 122 -5.79 -0.42 -4.71
C SER A 122 -6.99 0.51 -4.75
N ALA A 123 -6.92 1.58 -5.54
CA ALA A 123 -8.00 2.53 -5.76
C ALA A 123 -7.75 3.30 -7.07
N LYS A 124 -8.17 4.56 -7.17
CA LYS A 124 -7.94 5.47 -8.30
C LYS A 124 -8.25 4.80 -9.66
N SER A 125 -7.21 4.33 -10.38
CA SER A 125 -7.39 3.67 -11.67
C SER A 125 -8.22 2.39 -11.62
N LEU A 126 -8.37 1.78 -10.44
CA LEU A 126 -9.29 0.65 -10.24
C LEU A 126 -10.74 1.02 -10.63
N GLY A 127 -11.14 2.25 -10.34
CA GLY A 127 -12.49 2.74 -10.66
C GLY A 127 -12.58 3.56 -11.93
N CYS A 128 -11.45 3.89 -12.60
CA CYS A 128 -11.43 4.75 -13.80
C CYS A 128 -12.28 6.03 -13.65
N GLY A 129 -12.28 6.63 -12.47
CA GLY A 129 -13.09 7.81 -12.13
C GLY A 129 -14.28 7.52 -11.23
N PHE A 130 -14.76 6.26 -11.14
CA PHE A 130 -15.75 5.87 -10.15
C PHE A 130 -15.09 5.67 -8.77
N PRO A 131 -15.68 6.18 -7.67
CA PRO A 131 -15.09 6.06 -6.34
C PRO A 131 -15.18 4.61 -5.82
N ILE A 132 -14.05 3.92 -5.82
CA ILE A 132 -13.90 2.57 -5.28
C ILE A 132 -12.47 2.37 -4.78
N GLY A 133 -12.33 1.58 -3.73
CA GLY A 133 -11.06 1.05 -3.25
C GLY A 133 -11.18 -0.43 -2.93
N ALA A 134 -10.08 -1.13 -2.98
CA ALA A 134 -9.99 -2.54 -2.62
C ALA A 134 -8.76 -2.80 -1.77
N MET A 135 -8.89 -3.74 -0.85
CA MET A 135 -7.80 -4.33 -0.09
C MET A 135 -7.77 -5.82 -0.43
N LEU A 136 -6.61 -6.30 -0.82
CA LEU A 136 -6.33 -7.72 -1.02
C LEU A 136 -5.38 -8.17 0.07
N CYS A 137 -5.58 -9.35 0.62
CA CYS A 137 -4.69 -9.88 1.64
C CYS A 137 -4.52 -11.39 1.50
N LYS A 138 -3.45 -11.91 2.12
CA LYS A 138 -3.22 -13.34 2.25
C LYS A 138 -4.22 -13.98 3.21
N GLU A 139 -4.41 -15.29 3.06
CA GLU A 139 -5.37 -16.09 3.82
C GLU A 139 -5.22 -15.91 5.34
N TRP A 140 -4.01 -16.03 5.87
CA TRP A 140 -3.74 -15.87 7.29
C TRP A 140 -4.16 -14.52 7.89
N ILE A 141 -4.37 -13.48 7.06
CA ILE A 141 -4.94 -12.20 7.46
C ILE A 141 -6.45 -12.21 7.32
N SER A 142 -6.96 -12.77 6.20
CA SER A 142 -8.40 -12.78 5.91
C SER A 142 -9.19 -13.64 6.91
N GLU A 143 -8.59 -14.64 7.51
CA GLU A 143 -9.19 -15.45 8.60
C GLU A 143 -9.64 -14.60 9.80
N HIS A 144 -9.04 -13.42 10.00
CA HIS A 144 -9.41 -12.49 11.06
C HIS A 144 -10.46 -11.45 10.62
N LEU A 145 -10.79 -11.38 9.32
CA LEU A 145 -11.80 -10.47 8.76
C LEU A 145 -13.16 -11.16 8.69
N VAL A 146 -13.66 -11.57 9.84
CA VAL A 146 -14.95 -12.26 9.95
C VAL A 146 -16.12 -11.27 9.99
N PRO A 147 -17.36 -11.72 9.75
CA PRO A 147 -18.54 -10.86 9.84
C PRO A 147 -18.59 -10.09 11.17
N GLY A 148 -18.81 -8.77 11.10
CA GLY A 148 -18.87 -7.88 12.24
C GLY A 148 -17.56 -7.18 12.60
N THR A 149 -16.40 -7.57 12.05
CA THR A 149 -15.11 -6.91 12.33
C THR A 149 -14.89 -5.66 11.48
N HIS A 150 -15.50 -5.57 10.33
CA HIS A 150 -15.43 -4.44 9.41
C HIS A 150 -16.75 -4.26 8.66
N GLY A 151 -17.05 -3.03 8.26
CA GLY A 151 -18.25 -2.72 7.48
C GLY A 151 -18.11 -1.45 6.67
N SER A 152 -18.87 -1.39 5.58
CA SER A 152 -19.01 -0.21 4.73
C SER A 152 -20.40 -0.22 4.11
N THR A 153 -21.12 0.90 4.20
CA THR A 153 -22.47 1.01 3.63
C THR A 153 -22.49 0.77 2.13
N TYR A 154 -21.52 1.28 1.40
CA TYR A 154 -21.45 1.20 -0.06
C TYR A 154 -20.35 0.25 -0.57
N GLY A 155 -19.62 -0.40 0.31
CA GLY A 155 -18.58 -1.37 -0.06
C GLY A 155 -19.16 -2.55 -0.84
N GLY A 156 -18.53 -2.92 -1.94
CA GLY A 156 -18.97 -4.03 -2.78
C GLY A 156 -20.28 -3.78 -3.57
N ASN A 157 -20.70 -2.51 -3.73
CA ASN A 157 -21.92 -2.21 -4.49
C ASN A 157 -21.78 -2.67 -5.95
N PRO A 158 -22.90 -3.15 -6.58
CA PRO A 158 -22.86 -3.75 -7.92
C PRO A 158 -22.30 -2.85 -9.00
N LEU A 159 -22.58 -1.54 -8.95
CA LEU A 159 -22.09 -0.60 -9.95
C LEU A 159 -20.57 -0.41 -9.84
N GLY A 160 -20.07 -0.15 -8.63
CA GLY A 160 -18.62 0.04 -8.40
C GLY A 160 -17.82 -1.21 -8.76
N THR A 161 -18.30 -2.40 -8.38
CA THR A 161 -17.62 -3.66 -8.69
C THR A 161 -17.66 -4.00 -10.19
N ALA A 162 -18.75 -3.69 -10.89
CA ALA A 162 -18.83 -3.85 -12.35
C ALA A 162 -17.85 -2.93 -13.07
N VAL A 163 -17.77 -1.66 -12.65
CA VAL A 163 -16.78 -0.69 -13.20
C VAL A 163 -15.35 -1.16 -12.94
N ALA A 164 -15.04 -1.57 -11.71
CA ALA A 164 -13.70 -2.06 -11.36
C ALA A 164 -13.33 -3.35 -12.12
N GLY A 165 -14.27 -4.27 -12.29
CA GLY A 165 -14.07 -5.48 -13.09
C GLY A 165 -13.74 -5.16 -14.55
N LYS A 166 -14.50 -4.22 -15.15
CA LYS A 166 -14.23 -3.80 -16.54
C LYS A 166 -12.90 -3.05 -16.69
N ALA A 167 -12.57 -2.20 -15.71
CA ALA A 167 -11.28 -1.52 -15.66
C ALA A 167 -10.12 -2.53 -15.60
N LEU A 168 -10.23 -3.53 -14.71
CA LEU A 168 -9.23 -4.59 -14.56
C LEU A 168 -9.05 -5.40 -15.85
N GLU A 169 -10.14 -5.85 -16.48
CA GLU A 169 -10.10 -6.57 -17.77
C GLU A 169 -9.41 -5.76 -18.86
N THR A 170 -9.68 -4.45 -18.92
CA THR A 170 -9.14 -3.57 -19.96
C THR A 170 -7.66 -3.27 -19.71
N ILE A 171 -7.29 -2.99 -18.47
CA ILE A 171 -5.92 -2.59 -18.11
C ILE A 171 -4.97 -3.79 -18.13
N ASN A 172 -5.43 -4.96 -17.69
CA ASN A 172 -4.61 -6.17 -17.60
C ASN A 172 -4.42 -6.87 -18.96
N GLN A 173 -4.36 -6.09 -20.05
CA GLN A 173 -4.04 -6.61 -21.38
C GLN A 173 -2.54 -6.46 -21.64
N PRO A 174 -1.85 -7.53 -22.10
CA PRO A 174 -0.41 -7.48 -22.36
C PRO A 174 0.00 -6.34 -23.28
N GLU A 175 -0.81 -6.06 -24.30
CA GLU A 175 -0.58 -4.98 -25.26
C GLU A 175 -0.54 -3.61 -24.58
N LEU A 176 -1.51 -3.33 -23.69
CA LEU A 176 -1.57 -2.08 -22.94
C LEU A 176 -0.38 -1.97 -21.96
N LEU A 177 -0.10 -3.02 -21.21
CA LEU A 177 1.01 -3.02 -20.25
C LEU A 177 2.36 -2.85 -20.94
N ASN A 178 2.59 -3.51 -22.09
CA ASN A 178 3.80 -3.35 -22.90
C ASN A 178 3.92 -1.95 -23.49
N ASN A 179 2.82 -1.33 -23.92
CA ASN A 179 2.84 0.07 -24.37
C ASN A 179 3.27 1.02 -23.25
N VAL A 180 2.84 0.78 -21.99
CA VAL A 180 3.30 1.58 -20.86
C VAL A 180 4.80 1.39 -20.61
N LEU A 181 5.32 0.15 -20.68
CA LEU A 181 6.75 -0.14 -20.51
C LEU A 181 7.64 0.50 -21.59
N SER A 182 7.11 0.73 -22.78
CA SER A 182 7.86 1.30 -23.89
C SER A 182 7.94 2.84 -23.89
N ARG A 183 7.20 3.49 -22.98
CA ARG A 183 7.11 4.96 -22.85
C ARG A 183 7.98 5.51 -21.74
#